data_2f21df0bca5011207381107823da4011
#
_entry.id   2f21df0bca5011207381107823da4011
#
_cell.length_a   1.000
_cell.length_b   1.000
_cell.length_c   1.000
_cell.angle_alpha   90.00
_cell.angle_beta   90.00
_cell.angle_gamma   90.00
#
_symmetry.space_group_name_H-M   'P 1'
#
loop_
_entity.id
_entity.type
_entity.pdbx_description
1 polymer ?
#
loop_
_entity_poly.entity_id
_entity_poly.type
_entity_poly.pdbx_seq_one_letter_code
_entity_poly.pdbx_strand_id
1 'polypeptide(L)'
;MNKTTPYHLVIPTRTKILNFFRRFFIFSGLDKGLSGLTRNKTASSFFVRLIPPNYLYKPGTIRNASLNGILFKTDVSDTVGHNVYFGIKDPGQDNLFKLARPGITVMDIGTNIGLTALTFAKIVGDKGKVFGFEPDPYNHSKAAINKSLNNFKALSLYNIGLAEKEGTASLFNVNATNRGMLRILRDDGNTKDLDKTVVNLTTLDRFVEKHAIQKIDLMKIDVEGYELNVLRGASHTLRVHKPVLFIELDDYNLREQGASPSELIGYLQSFGYSITDAVSNQHLNEGSALSNCHIDIICRISG
;
A
#
# COMPACT_ATOMS: atom_id res chain seq x y z
N MET A 1 11.97 14.54 -23.47
CA MET A 1 13.21 14.17 -22.78
C MET A 1 13.14 14.70 -21.34
N ASN A 2 12.42 14.02 -20.46
CA ASN A 2 12.46 14.32 -19.02
C ASN A 2 13.31 13.22 -18.38
N LYS A 3 14.51 13.62 -17.93
CA LYS A 3 15.36 12.77 -17.11
C LYS A 3 14.60 12.52 -15.80
N THR A 4 14.29 11.28 -15.51
CA THR A 4 13.89 10.82 -14.17
C THR A 4 15.10 11.00 -13.24
N THR A 5 15.33 12.23 -12.81
CA THR A 5 16.30 12.51 -11.75
C THR A 5 15.74 11.91 -10.46
N PRO A 6 16.55 11.15 -9.69
CA PRO A 6 16.14 10.70 -8.38
C PRO A 6 15.67 11.92 -7.58
N TYR A 7 14.52 11.81 -6.91
CA TYR A 7 13.92 12.88 -6.12
C TYR A 7 14.93 13.40 -5.10
N HIS A 8 15.72 14.40 -5.49
CA HIS A 8 16.51 15.18 -4.53
C HIS A 8 15.52 16.04 -3.75
N LEU A 9 15.23 15.63 -2.54
CA LEU A 9 14.40 16.39 -1.62
C LEU A 9 15.09 17.74 -1.38
N VAL A 10 14.63 18.78 -2.09
CA VAL A 10 15.07 20.16 -1.83
C VAL A 10 14.46 20.59 -0.51
N ILE A 11 15.23 20.47 0.57
CA ILE A 11 14.77 20.79 1.92
C ILE A 11 14.88 22.32 2.13
N PRO A 12 13.77 23.03 2.36
CA PRO A 12 13.78 24.47 2.64
C PRO A 12 14.65 24.81 3.87
N THR A 13 15.24 26.00 3.90
CA THR A 13 16.14 26.42 5.01
C THR A 13 15.46 26.35 6.37
N ARG A 14 14.18 26.75 6.47
CA ARG A 14 13.39 26.62 7.71
C ARG A 14 13.29 25.17 8.19
N THR A 15 13.11 24.22 7.27
CA THR A 15 13.06 22.78 7.58
C THR A 15 14.43 22.27 8.01
N LYS A 16 15.53 22.78 7.43
CA LYS A 16 16.90 22.42 7.87
C LYS A 16 17.16 22.81 9.33
N ILE A 17 16.74 24.04 9.72
CA ILE A 17 16.85 24.52 11.12
C ILE A 17 16.01 23.62 12.05
N LEU A 18 14.76 23.35 11.68
CA LEU A 18 13.89 22.49 12.46
C LEU A 18 14.45 21.06 12.59
N ASN A 19 15.03 20.53 11.51
CA ASN A 19 15.65 19.21 11.51
C ASN A 19 16.91 19.14 12.39
N PHE A 20 17.63 20.24 12.55
CA PHE A 20 18.71 20.32 13.51
C PHE A 20 18.22 20.03 14.95
N PHE A 21 17.12 20.65 15.36
CA PHE A 21 16.52 20.38 16.68
C PHE A 21 15.89 18.98 16.74
N ARG A 22 15.27 18.49 15.66
CA ARG A 22 14.67 17.15 15.59
C ARG A 22 15.72 16.03 15.74
N ARG A 23 16.96 16.23 15.29
CA ARG A 23 18.05 15.27 15.49
C ARG A 23 18.33 15.03 16.98
N PHE A 24 18.13 16.04 17.82
CA PHE A 24 18.27 15.88 19.27
C PHE A 24 17.32 14.81 19.83
N PHE A 25 16.09 14.73 19.35
CA PHE A 25 15.14 13.69 19.75
C PHE A 25 15.61 12.28 19.39
N ILE A 26 16.24 12.13 18.22
CA ILE A 26 16.81 10.83 17.80
C ILE A 26 17.99 10.45 18.69
N PHE A 27 18.92 11.37 18.87
CA PHE A 27 20.14 11.15 19.61
C PHE A 27 19.88 10.85 21.10
N SER A 28 18.95 11.55 21.73
CA SER A 28 18.56 11.36 23.13
C SER A 28 17.62 10.17 23.36
N GLY A 29 17.08 9.54 22.31
CA GLY A 29 16.09 8.49 22.39
C GLY A 29 14.69 8.97 22.83
N LEU A 30 14.46 10.28 22.88
CA LEU A 30 13.16 10.89 23.22
C LEU A 30 12.10 10.69 22.11
N ASP A 31 12.51 10.24 20.91
CA ASP A 31 11.61 9.82 19.85
C ASP A 31 10.61 8.74 20.31
N LYS A 32 11.01 7.88 21.27
CA LYS A 32 10.11 6.90 21.91
C LYS A 32 8.96 7.58 22.67
N GLY A 33 9.23 8.65 23.38
CA GLY A 33 8.19 9.43 24.07
C GLY A 33 7.23 10.09 23.09
N LEU A 34 7.75 10.63 21.97
CA LEU A 34 6.94 11.23 20.91
C LEU A 34 5.96 10.21 20.31
N SER A 35 6.35 8.94 20.15
CA SER A 35 5.46 7.91 19.57
C SER A 35 4.17 7.69 20.38
N GLY A 36 4.22 7.91 21.70
CA GLY A 36 3.03 7.89 22.55
C GLY A 36 2.11 9.10 22.32
N LEU A 37 2.69 10.29 22.08
CA LEU A 37 1.95 11.54 21.91
C LEU A 37 1.34 11.69 20.52
N THR A 38 1.87 10.99 19.52
CA THR A 38 1.46 11.09 18.13
C THR A 38 0.46 10.03 17.70
N ARG A 39 0.28 9.00 18.50
CA ARG A 39 -0.63 7.88 18.22
C ARG A 39 -2.05 8.36 17.90
N ASN A 40 -2.60 7.88 16.78
CA ASN A 40 -3.93 8.24 16.28
C ASN A 40 -4.09 9.73 15.91
N LYS A 41 -2.99 10.44 15.68
CA LYS A 41 -3.01 11.82 15.21
C LYS A 41 -2.67 11.90 13.73
N THR A 42 -3.33 12.81 13.02
CA THR A 42 -3.08 13.08 11.60
C THR A 42 -1.79 13.89 11.41
N ALA A 43 -1.25 13.89 10.19
CA ALA A 43 -0.04 14.64 9.81
C ALA A 43 -0.12 16.15 10.13
N SER A 44 -1.31 16.74 10.20
CA SER A 44 -1.54 18.15 10.54
C SER A 44 -1.35 18.46 12.02
N SER A 45 -1.32 17.46 12.90
CA SER A 45 -1.17 17.65 14.35
C SER A 45 0.17 18.28 14.72
N PHE A 46 0.15 19.17 15.73
CA PHE A 46 1.36 19.79 16.27
C PHE A 46 2.41 18.77 16.71
N PHE A 47 2.01 17.72 17.44
CA PHE A 47 2.95 16.69 17.91
C PHE A 47 3.57 15.89 16.74
N VAL A 48 2.80 15.61 15.68
CA VAL A 48 3.32 14.93 14.51
C VAL A 48 4.35 15.80 13.77
N ARG A 49 4.18 17.13 13.77
CA ARG A 49 5.16 18.06 13.19
C ARG A 49 6.48 18.09 13.96
N LEU A 50 6.53 17.66 15.21
CA LEU A 50 7.77 17.57 16.01
C LEU A 50 8.57 16.30 15.74
N ILE A 51 7.94 15.27 15.16
CA ILE A 51 8.62 14.01 14.86
C ILE A 51 9.78 14.26 13.89
N PRO A 52 10.97 13.68 14.14
CA PRO A 52 12.02 13.65 13.14
C PRO A 52 11.54 12.90 11.89
N PRO A 53 11.61 13.47 10.68
CA PRO A 53 11.21 12.76 9.46
C PRO A 53 12.08 11.53 9.22
N ASN A 54 11.54 10.55 8.50
CA ASN A 54 12.16 9.26 8.25
C ASN A 54 13.59 9.35 7.69
N TYR A 55 13.85 10.28 6.78
CA TYR A 55 15.18 10.49 6.17
C TYR A 55 16.27 11.01 7.12
N LEU A 56 15.93 11.38 8.36
CA LEU A 56 16.92 11.73 9.39
C LEU A 56 17.41 10.51 10.17
N TYR A 57 16.71 9.39 10.11
CA TYR A 57 17.16 8.15 10.72
C TYR A 57 18.18 7.45 9.80
N LYS A 58 19.11 6.74 10.42
CA LYS A 58 20.05 5.90 9.66
C LYS A 58 19.29 4.75 9.02
N PRO A 59 19.52 4.44 7.73
CA PRO A 59 18.91 3.27 7.08
C PRO A 59 19.07 2.00 7.92
N GLY A 60 18.01 1.22 8.05
CA GLY A 60 17.97 0.03 8.89
C GLY A 60 17.77 0.30 10.38
N THR A 61 17.27 1.49 10.77
CA THR A 61 16.95 1.79 12.17
C THR A 61 15.66 1.08 12.59
N ILE A 62 15.81 -0.11 13.15
CA ILE A 62 14.67 -0.97 13.54
C ILE A 62 14.10 -0.54 14.88
N ARG A 63 12.77 -0.50 14.98
CA ARG A 63 11.98 -0.25 16.18
C ARG A 63 10.83 -1.26 16.31
N ASN A 64 10.48 -1.59 17.56
CA ASN A 64 9.25 -2.30 17.85
C ASN A 64 8.12 -1.29 18.05
N ALA A 65 6.98 -1.53 17.43
CA ALA A 65 5.78 -0.71 17.54
C ALA A 65 4.57 -1.57 17.93
N SER A 66 3.56 -0.93 18.52
CA SER A 66 2.25 -1.53 18.71
C SER A 66 1.21 -0.55 18.18
N LEU A 67 0.48 -0.92 17.15
CA LEU A 67 -0.58 -0.10 16.58
C LEU A 67 -1.90 -0.87 16.69
N ASN A 68 -2.87 -0.30 17.40
CA ASN A 68 -4.17 -0.93 17.63
C ASN A 68 -4.08 -2.38 18.17
N GLY A 69 -3.06 -2.66 19.01
CA GLY A 69 -2.82 -4.00 19.59
C GLY A 69 -2.21 -5.01 18.60
N ILE A 70 -1.71 -4.56 17.47
CA ILE A 70 -0.90 -5.34 16.53
C ILE A 70 0.56 -4.98 16.73
N LEU A 71 1.42 -5.98 16.86
CA LEU A 71 2.86 -5.82 17.06
C LEU A 71 3.57 -5.74 15.71
N PHE A 72 4.49 -4.79 15.60
CA PHE A 72 5.32 -4.58 14.41
C PHE A 72 6.79 -4.43 14.79
N LYS A 73 7.65 -4.92 13.90
CA LYS A 73 9.08 -4.61 13.86
C LYS A 73 9.32 -3.81 12.58
N THR A 74 9.56 -2.51 12.72
CA THR A 74 9.59 -1.58 11.59
C THR A 74 10.95 -0.92 11.44
N ASP A 75 11.30 -0.53 10.23
CA ASP A 75 12.41 0.38 9.95
C ASP A 75 11.88 1.80 9.91
N VAL A 76 12.29 2.63 10.87
CA VAL A 76 11.82 4.02 10.95
C VAL A 76 12.50 4.97 9.96
N SER A 77 13.48 4.49 9.22
CA SER A 77 14.05 5.22 8.08
C SER A 77 13.20 5.06 6.80
N ASP A 78 12.31 4.08 6.76
CA ASP A 78 11.30 3.90 5.72
C ASP A 78 10.00 4.59 6.08
N THR A 79 9.28 5.13 5.08
CA THR A 79 8.06 5.93 5.30
C THR A 79 6.96 5.12 5.98
N VAL A 80 6.70 3.89 5.52
CA VAL A 80 5.62 3.06 6.10
C VAL A 80 5.99 2.65 7.51
N GLY A 81 7.23 2.20 7.71
CA GLY A 81 7.73 1.83 9.03
C GLY A 81 7.72 2.99 10.03
N HIS A 82 8.04 4.20 9.58
CA HIS A 82 7.97 5.44 10.36
C HIS A 82 6.54 5.75 10.81
N ASN A 83 5.58 5.72 9.86
CA ASN A 83 4.18 5.99 10.16
C ASN A 83 3.60 4.98 11.16
N VAL A 84 3.94 3.71 11.01
CA VAL A 84 3.54 2.64 11.95
C VAL A 84 4.13 2.88 13.34
N TYR A 85 5.43 3.22 13.44
CA TYR A 85 6.09 3.45 14.73
C TYR A 85 5.49 4.63 15.50
N PHE A 86 5.25 5.74 14.81
CA PHE A 86 4.67 6.94 15.43
C PHE A 86 3.13 6.89 15.50
N GLY A 87 2.50 5.86 14.97
CA GLY A 87 1.04 5.70 14.98
C GLY A 87 0.31 6.83 14.27
N ILE A 88 0.89 7.34 13.18
CA ILE A 88 0.32 8.43 12.38
C ILE A 88 -0.93 7.90 11.68
N LYS A 89 -2.04 8.62 11.88
CA LYS A 89 -3.33 8.25 11.33
C LYS A 89 -3.44 8.65 9.87
N ASP A 90 -3.84 7.71 9.04
CA ASP A 90 -4.23 7.92 7.65
C ASP A 90 -5.76 7.80 7.55
N PRO A 91 -6.47 8.89 7.18
CA PRO A 91 -7.93 8.87 7.03
C PRO A 91 -8.42 7.90 5.93
N GLY A 92 -7.66 7.71 4.85
CA GLY A 92 -7.98 6.76 3.78
C GLY A 92 -8.05 5.33 4.30
N GLN A 93 -7.06 4.94 5.10
CA GLN A 93 -7.04 3.61 5.73
C GLN A 93 -8.24 3.36 6.67
N ASP A 94 -8.73 4.39 7.38
CA ASP A 94 -9.92 4.22 8.22
C ASP A 94 -11.15 3.79 7.39
N ASN A 95 -11.32 4.35 6.20
CA ASN A 95 -12.42 4.01 5.31
C ASN A 95 -12.26 2.61 4.72
N LEU A 96 -11.02 2.21 4.38
CA LEU A 96 -10.71 0.85 3.98
C LEU A 96 -11.11 -0.16 5.06
N PHE A 97 -10.69 0.04 6.31
CA PHE A 97 -10.94 -0.94 7.37
C PHE A 97 -12.41 -1.05 7.79
N LYS A 98 -13.22 0.00 7.58
CA LYS A 98 -14.69 -0.06 7.77
C LYS A 98 -15.40 -1.00 6.80
N LEU A 99 -14.78 -1.35 5.67
CA LEU A 99 -15.31 -2.31 4.71
C LEU A 99 -15.17 -3.75 5.18
N ALA A 100 -14.22 -3.99 6.10
CA ALA A 100 -13.97 -5.31 6.63
C ALA A 100 -14.88 -5.63 7.84
N ARG A 101 -15.24 -6.91 7.97
CA ARG A 101 -16.05 -7.44 9.07
C ARG A 101 -15.62 -8.87 9.43
N PRO A 102 -15.98 -9.38 10.61
CA PRO A 102 -15.65 -10.74 11.00
C PRO A 102 -16.14 -11.79 9.98
N GLY A 103 -15.31 -12.79 9.72
CA GLY A 103 -15.64 -13.96 8.93
C GLY A 103 -15.52 -13.82 7.42
N ILE A 104 -15.18 -12.63 6.87
CA ILE A 104 -15.04 -12.43 5.42
C ILE A 104 -13.68 -12.89 4.89
N THR A 105 -13.62 -13.06 3.57
CA THR A 105 -12.38 -13.29 2.81
C THR A 105 -11.90 -12.00 2.17
N VAL A 106 -10.65 -11.62 2.46
CA VAL A 106 -10.00 -10.40 1.97
C VAL A 106 -8.79 -10.74 1.13
N MET A 107 -8.63 -10.06 -0.01
CA MET A 107 -7.39 -10.00 -0.78
C MET A 107 -6.72 -8.65 -0.53
N ASP A 108 -5.49 -8.66 -0.01
CA ASP A 108 -4.66 -7.48 0.22
C ASP A 108 -3.50 -7.48 -0.79
N ILE A 109 -3.67 -6.73 -1.87
CA ILE A 109 -2.76 -6.70 -3.01
C ILE A 109 -1.88 -5.46 -2.88
N GLY A 110 -0.56 -5.69 -2.73
CA GLY A 110 0.39 -4.67 -2.28
C GLY A 110 0.46 -4.60 -0.75
N THR A 111 0.77 -5.76 -0.12
CA THR A 111 0.80 -5.91 1.35
C THR A 111 1.92 -5.11 2.01
N ASN A 112 3.00 -4.82 1.30
CA ASN A 112 4.18 -4.15 1.81
C ASN A 112 4.71 -4.84 3.09
N ILE A 113 4.99 -4.11 4.17
CA ILE A 113 5.44 -4.68 5.47
C ILE A 113 4.32 -5.33 6.30
N GLY A 114 3.11 -5.46 5.75
CA GLY A 114 1.98 -6.17 6.36
C GLY A 114 1.00 -5.32 7.16
N LEU A 115 1.05 -4.00 7.08
CA LEU A 115 0.16 -3.13 7.88
C LEU A 115 -1.32 -3.43 7.63
N THR A 116 -1.74 -3.41 6.38
CA THR A 116 -3.12 -3.66 5.97
C THR A 116 -3.52 -5.11 6.19
N ALA A 117 -2.71 -6.07 5.76
CA ALA A 117 -2.96 -7.50 5.92
C ALA A 117 -3.15 -7.93 7.38
N LEU A 118 -2.30 -7.46 8.29
CA LEU A 118 -2.40 -7.76 9.73
C LEU A 118 -3.63 -7.10 10.37
N THR A 119 -3.96 -5.87 9.93
CA THR A 119 -5.17 -5.20 10.40
C THR A 119 -6.42 -5.93 9.93
N PHE A 120 -6.48 -6.33 8.67
CA PHE A 120 -7.57 -7.19 8.19
C PHE A 120 -7.65 -8.51 8.94
N ALA A 121 -6.53 -9.18 9.15
CA ALA A 121 -6.51 -10.45 9.88
C ALA A 121 -7.08 -10.33 11.30
N LYS A 122 -6.78 -9.21 11.99
CA LYS A 122 -7.37 -8.91 13.28
C LYS A 122 -8.88 -8.68 13.20
N ILE A 123 -9.36 -7.96 12.17
CA ILE A 123 -10.78 -7.63 12.01
C ILE A 123 -11.60 -8.87 11.63
N VAL A 124 -11.12 -9.66 10.65
CA VAL A 124 -11.88 -10.81 10.17
C VAL A 124 -11.89 -11.97 11.16
N GLY A 125 -10.90 -12.04 12.05
CA GLY A 125 -10.78 -13.08 13.08
C GLY A 125 -10.60 -14.49 12.52
N ASP A 126 -10.62 -15.50 13.39
CA ASP A 126 -10.28 -16.88 13.02
C ASP A 126 -11.26 -17.54 12.02
N LYS A 127 -12.45 -16.98 11.83
CA LYS A 127 -13.45 -17.45 10.85
C LYS A 127 -13.27 -16.84 9.47
N GLY A 128 -12.51 -15.75 9.35
CA GLY A 128 -12.20 -15.10 8.08
C GLY A 128 -10.91 -15.63 7.45
N LYS A 129 -10.59 -15.08 6.27
CA LYS A 129 -9.34 -15.36 5.56
C LYS A 129 -8.79 -14.07 5.00
N VAL A 130 -7.48 -13.91 5.06
CA VAL A 130 -6.74 -12.81 4.43
C VAL A 130 -5.61 -13.40 3.61
N PHE A 131 -5.58 -13.06 2.33
CA PHE A 131 -4.51 -13.42 1.40
C PHE A 131 -3.75 -12.14 1.05
N GLY A 132 -2.51 -12.03 1.53
CA GLY A 132 -1.65 -10.86 1.27
C GLY A 132 -0.63 -11.18 0.20
N PHE A 133 -0.49 -10.28 -0.77
CA PHE A 133 0.43 -10.40 -1.92
C PHE A 133 1.45 -9.29 -1.89
N GLU A 134 2.72 -9.66 -1.83
CA GLU A 134 3.85 -8.73 -1.86
C GLU A 134 4.97 -9.31 -2.71
N PRO A 135 5.20 -8.77 -3.91
CA PRO A 135 6.21 -9.30 -4.82
C PRO A 135 7.64 -9.04 -4.36
N ASP A 136 7.94 -7.90 -3.69
CA ASP A 136 9.30 -7.61 -3.23
C ASP A 136 9.70 -8.56 -2.08
N PRO A 137 10.77 -9.38 -2.25
CA PRO A 137 11.19 -10.32 -1.22
C PRO A 137 11.58 -9.65 0.10
N TYR A 138 12.09 -8.41 0.06
CA TYR A 138 12.45 -7.67 1.26
C TYR A 138 11.20 -7.27 2.05
N ASN A 139 10.21 -6.63 1.41
CA ASN A 139 8.96 -6.23 2.04
C ASN A 139 8.19 -7.46 2.53
N HIS A 140 8.09 -8.51 1.69
CA HIS A 140 7.47 -9.77 2.08
C HIS A 140 8.14 -10.38 3.33
N SER A 141 9.48 -10.36 3.43
CA SER A 141 10.19 -10.83 4.63
C SER A 141 9.82 -10.04 5.88
N LYS A 142 9.65 -8.72 5.76
CA LYS A 142 9.20 -7.86 6.86
C LYS A 142 7.74 -8.16 7.25
N ALA A 143 6.85 -8.34 6.27
CA ALA A 143 5.48 -8.76 6.53
C ALA A 143 5.42 -10.13 7.24
N ALA A 144 6.25 -11.09 6.84
CA ALA A 144 6.35 -12.40 7.48
C ALA A 144 6.85 -12.31 8.94
N ILE A 145 7.87 -11.47 9.19
CA ILE A 145 8.33 -11.17 10.56
C ILE A 145 7.18 -10.55 11.37
N ASN A 146 6.49 -9.53 10.83
CA ASN A 146 5.39 -8.87 11.51
C ASN A 146 4.23 -9.84 11.77
N LYS A 147 3.91 -10.74 10.84
CA LYS A 147 2.95 -11.82 11.07
C LYS A 147 3.36 -12.72 12.24
N SER A 148 4.64 -13.09 12.33
CA SER A 148 5.14 -13.98 13.39
C SER A 148 5.09 -13.39 14.80
N LEU A 149 5.03 -12.07 14.92
CA LEU A 149 4.84 -11.37 16.20
C LEU A 149 3.39 -11.41 16.69
N ASN A 150 2.46 -11.85 15.83
CA ASN A 150 1.03 -11.84 16.07
C ASN A 150 0.43 -13.23 15.82
N ASN A 151 -0.60 -13.59 16.56
CA ASN A 151 -1.25 -14.90 16.42
C ASN A 151 -2.50 -14.80 15.52
N PHE A 152 -2.32 -14.36 14.26
CA PHE A 152 -3.41 -14.24 13.29
C PHE A 152 -3.43 -15.44 12.32
N LYS A 153 -4.23 -16.46 12.65
CA LYS A 153 -4.38 -17.68 11.83
C LYS A 153 -5.03 -17.40 10.48
N ALA A 154 -5.84 -16.36 10.40
CA ALA A 154 -6.57 -15.96 9.19
C ALA A 154 -5.63 -15.48 8.05
N LEU A 155 -4.39 -15.06 8.34
CA LEU A 155 -3.49 -14.45 7.37
C LEU A 155 -2.58 -15.46 6.68
N SER A 156 -2.57 -15.43 5.35
CA SER A 156 -1.58 -16.08 4.49
C SER A 156 -0.86 -15.03 3.64
N LEU A 157 0.47 -15.09 3.59
CA LEU A 157 1.31 -14.15 2.83
C LEU A 157 1.97 -14.88 1.66
N TYR A 158 2.00 -14.23 0.49
CA TYR A 158 2.56 -14.77 -0.74
C TYR A 158 3.57 -13.81 -1.35
N ASN A 159 4.78 -14.30 -1.61
CA ASN A 159 5.82 -13.52 -2.30
C ASN A 159 5.66 -13.64 -3.82
N ILE A 160 4.62 -13.01 -4.33
CA ILE A 160 4.26 -13.00 -5.75
C ILE A 160 3.49 -11.73 -6.06
N GLY A 161 3.67 -11.18 -7.25
CA GLY A 161 2.86 -10.09 -7.78
C GLY A 161 1.65 -10.61 -8.54
N LEU A 162 0.58 -9.81 -8.54
CA LEU A 162 -0.60 -10.07 -9.37
C LEU A 162 -0.56 -9.18 -10.62
N ALA A 163 -0.91 -9.75 -11.76
CA ALA A 163 -0.80 -9.11 -13.06
C ALA A 163 -1.85 -9.66 -14.04
N GLU A 164 -1.92 -9.07 -15.25
CA GLU A 164 -2.78 -9.57 -16.34
C GLU A 164 -2.38 -10.97 -16.82
N LYS A 165 -1.06 -11.30 -16.73
CA LYS A 165 -0.50 -12.57 -17.21
C LYS A 165 0.54 -13.11 -16.26
N GLU A 166 0.76 -14.42 -16.30
CA GLU A 166 1.86 -15.06 -15.59
C GLU A 166 3.20 -14.70 -16.24
N GLY A 167 4.25 -14.67 -15.42
CA GLY A 167 5.61 -14.39 -15.87
C GLY A 167 6.49 -13.82 -14.79
N THR A 168 7.39 -12.95 -15.18
CA THR A 168 8.27 -12.20 -14.29
C THR A 168 8.26 -10.73 -14.67
N ALA A 169 8.51 -9.87 -13.68
CA ALA A 169 8.71 -8.45 -13.89
C ALA A 169 9.93 -7.94 -13.12
N SER A 170 10.41 -6.78 -13.52
CA SER A 170 11.43 -6.06 -12.79
C SER A 170 10.80 -4.98 -11.93
N LEU A 171 10.98 -5.07 -10.62
CA LEU A 171 10.66 -4.00 -9.68
C LEU A 171 11.88 -3.09 -9.52
N PHE A 172 11.65 -1.79 -9.61
CA PHE A 172 12.67 -0.77 -9.42
C PHE A 172 12.38 0.07 -8.19
N ASN A 173 13.43 0.33 -7.41
CA ASN A 173 13.34 1.23 -6.28
C ASN A 173 13.48 2.68 -6.79
N VAL A 174 12.36 3.39 -6.91
CA VAL A 174 12.33 4.79 -7.37
C VAL A 174 12.54 5.80 -6.23
N ASN A 175 12.51 5.35 -4.97
CA ASN A 175 12.69 6.20 -3.81
C ASN A 175 13.46 5.47 -2.69
N ALA A 176 14.71 5.86 -2.46
CA ALA A 176 15.59 5.21 -1.49
C ALA A 176 15.08 5.25 -0.03
N THR A 177 14.19 6.18 0.30
CA THR A 177 13.60 6.35 1.65
C THR A 177 12.18 5.83 1.78
N ASN A 178 11.62 5.27 0.70
CA ASN A 178 10.29 4.69 0.69
C ASN A 178 10.24 3.45 -0.21
N ARG A 179 10.55 2.29 0.36
CA ARG A 179 10.42 1.00 -0.35
C ARG A 179 8.96 0.60 -0.62
N GLY A 180 7.99 1.33 -0.10
CA GLY A 180 6.60 1.21 -0.52
C GLY A 180 6.35 1.62 -1.96
N MET A 181 7.21 2.50 -2.51
CA MET A 181 7.11 3.02 -3.88
C MET A 181 7.94 2.20 -4.88
N LEU A 182 8.02 0.88 -4.71
CA LEU A 182 8.61 -0.01 -5.72
C LEU A 182 7.65 -0.11 -6.91
N ARG A 183 8.17 0.07 -8.13
CA ARG A 183 7.36 0.05 -9.35
C ARG A 183 7.85 -0.97 -10.35
N ILE A 184 6.91 -1.59 -11.05
CA ILE A 184 7.20 -2.33 -12.27
C ILE A 184 7.44 -1.29 -13.36
N LEU A 185 8.66 -1.15 -13.85
CA LEU A 185 9.02 -0.26 -14.95
C LEU A 185 9.53 -1.08 -16.13
N ARG A 186 9.43 -0.51 -17.34
CA ARG A 186 10.09 -1.07 -18.51
C ARG A 186 11.60 -0.84 -18.39
N ASP A 187 12.36 -1.89 -18.67
CA ASP A 187 13.82 -1.83 -18.70
C ASP A 187 14.28 -1.22 -20.03
N ASP A 188 14.13 0.09 -20.18
CA ASP A 188 14.36 0.85 -21.42
C ASP A 188 15.64 1.70 -21.42
N GLY A 189 16.53 1.43 -20.46
CA GLY A 189 17.79 2.15 -20.26
C GLY A 189 17.69 3.39 -19.37
N ASN A 190 16.50 3.92 -19.08
CA ASN A 190 16.31 5.00 -18.10
C ASN A 190 16.37 4.49 -16.65
N THR A 191 16.31 3.17 -16.47
CA THR A 191 16.31 2.48 -15.17
C THR A 191 17.68 1.94 -14.77
N LYS A 192 18.74 2.22 -15.53
CA LYS A 192 20.11 1.63 -15.33
C LYS A 192 20.70 1.87 -13.96
N ASP A 193 20.38 3.00 -13.34
CA ASP A 193 20.95 3.40 -12.04
C ASP A 193 20.01 3.06 -10.87
N LEU A 194 18.91 2.35 -11.11
CA LEU A 194 17.95 1.97 -10.07
C LEU A 194 18.20 0.53 -9.59
N ASP A 195 18.07 0.33 -8.29
CA ASP A 195 18.06 -1.01 -7.71
C ASP A 195 16.91 -1.83 -8.30
N LYS A 196 17.25 -2.98 -8.87
CA LYS A 196 16.32 -3.87 -9.60
C LYS A 196 16.15 -5.19 -8.88
N THR A 197 14.93 -5.62 -8.71
CA THR A 197 14.57 -6.95 -8.21
C THR A 197 13.65 -7.65 -9.21
N VAL A 198 13.99 -8.87 -9.63
CA VAL A 198 13.11 -9.68 -10.49
C VAL A 198 12.11 -10.42 -9.59
N VAL A 199 10.82 -10.33 -9.93
CA VAL A 199 9.72 -10.92 -9.16
C VAL A 199 8.84 -11.79 -10.05
N ASN A 200 8.22 -12.81 -9.45
CA ASN A 200 7.25 -13.66 -10.12
C ASN A 200 5.88 -13.01 -10.15
N LEU A 201 5.16 -13.22 -11.25
CA LEU A 201 3.80 -12.74 -11.46
C LEU A 201 2.86 -13.91 -11.73
N THR A 202 1.62 -13.80 -11.26
CA THR A 202 0.50 -14.66 -11.63
C THR A 202 -0.77 -13.83 -11.81
N THR A 203 -1.84 -14.42 -12.33
CA THR A 203 -3.15 -13.77 -12.35
C THR A 203 -3.93 -14.09 -11.08
N LEU A 204 -4.81 -13.18 -10.65
CA LEU A 204 -5.67 -13.47 -9.50
C LEU A 204 -6.62 -14.64 -9.82
N ASP A 205 -7.15 -14.70 -11.04
CA ASP A 205 -8.03 -15.79 -11.46
C ASP A 205 -7.39 -17.17 -11.28
N ARG A 206 -6.13 -17.31 -11.73
CA ARG A 206 -5.37 -18.56 -11.55
C ARG A 206 -5.06 -18.84 -10.08
N PHE A 207 -4.75 -17.82 -9.30
CA PHE A 207 -4.53 -17.98 -7.86
C PHE A 207 -5.79 -18.48 -7.15
N VAL A 208 -6.94 -17.90 -7.46
CA VAL A 208 -8.25 -18.28 -6.89
C VAL A 208 -8.60 -19.73 -7.25
N GLU A 209 -8.42 -20.12 -8.52
CA GLU A 209 -8.61 -21.50 -8.98
C GLU A 209 -7.69 -22.48 -8.24
N LYS A 210 -6.39 -22.20 -8.24
CA LYS A 210 -5.36 -23.08 -7.62
C LYS A 210 -5.61 -23.29 -6.13
N HIS A 211 -6.09 -22.27 -5.42
CA HIS A 211 -6.35 -22.34 -3.98
C HIS A 211 -7.81 -22.69 -3.63
N ALA A 212 -8.64 -23.00 -4.64
CA ALA A 212 -10.06 -23.34 -4.51
C ALA A 212 -10.82 -22.34 -3.63
N ILE A 213 -10.60 -21.03 -3.85
CA ILE A 213 -11.22 -19.97 -3.06
C ILE A 213 -12.66 -19.80 -3.50
N GLN A 214 -13.60 -20.10 -2.59
CA GLN A 214 -15.04 -20.14 -2.90
C GLN A 214 -15.68 -18.76 -2.91
N LYS A 215 -15.13 -17.79 -2.17
CA LYS A 215 -15.66 -16.45 -2.06
C LYS A 215 -14.58 -15.43 -1.75
N ILE A 216 -14.70 -14.26 -2.35
CA ILE A 216 -13.94 -13.07 -2.02
C ILE A 216 -14.93 -11.95 -1.76
N ASP A 217 -14.85 -11.33 -0.59
CA ASP A 217 -15.77 -10.28 -0.15
C ASP A 217 -15.20 -8.88 -0.33
N LEU A 218 -13.88 -8.75 -0.15
CA LEU A 218 -13.18 -7.47 -0.22
C LEU A 218 -11.82 -7.65 -0.90
N MET A 219 -11.47 -6.71 -1.78
CA MET A 219 -10.12 -6.61 -2.36
C MET A 219 -9.58 -5.19 -2.15
N LYS A 220 -8.40 -5.08 -1.54
CA LYS A 220 -7.58 -3.86 -1.57
C LYS A 220 -6.54 -4.01 -2.68
N ILE A 221 -6.41 -3.00 -3.53
CA ILE A 221 -5.42 -2.95 -4.62
C ILE A 221 -4.69 -1.63 -4.53
N ASP A 222 -3.39 -1.70 -4.24
CA ASP A 222 -2.49 -0.56 -4.10
C ASP A 222 -1.10 -1.08 -4.48
N VAL A 223 -0.76 -0.91 -5.76
CA VAL A 223 0.40 -1.52 -6.43
C VAL A 223 1.15 -0.52 -7.32
N GLU A 224 1.07 0.75 -6.93
CA GLU A 224 1.87 1.84 -7.48
C GLU A 224 1.77 1.97 -9.01
N GLY A 225 0.52 1.97 -9.52
CA GLY A 225 0.18 2.18 -10.92
C GLY A 225 -0.13 0.91 -11.71
N TYR A 226 0.03 -0.28 -11.11
CA TYR A 226 -0.20 -1.57 -11.78
C TYR A 226 -1.63 -2.11 -11.58
N GLU A 227 -2.54 -1.28 -11.02
CA GLU A 227 -3.90 -1.66 -10.61
C GLU A 227 -4.73 -2.21 -11.77
N LEU A 228 -4.68 -1.57 -12.95
CA LEU A 228 -5.43 -2.03 -14.12
C LEU A 228 -4.95 -3.40 -14.62
N ASN A 229 -3.64 -3.68 -14.54
CA ASN A 229 -3.08 -4.98 -14.89
C ASN A 229 -3.55 -6.08 -13.92
N VAL A 230 -3.62 -5.76 -12.62
CA VAL A 230 -4.18 -6.65 -11.59
C VAL A 230 -5.65 -6.95 -11.90
N LEU A 231 -6.45 -5.93 -12.19
CA LEU A 231 -7.88 -6.06 -12.49
C LEU A 231 -8.13 -6.89 -13.75
N ARG A 232 -7.32 -6.73 -14.81
CA ARG A 232 -7.40 -7.54 -16.02
C ARG A 232 -7.12 -9.02 -15.74
N GLY A 233 -6.15 -9.32 -14.86
CA GLY A 233 -5.86 -10.67 -14.41
C GLY A 233 -6.85 -11.24 -13.39
N ALA A 234 -7.88 -10.45 -13.03
CA ALA A 234 -8.93 -10.80 -12.09
C ALA A 234 -10.33 -10.87 -12.75
N SER A 235 -10.41 -10.89 -14.08
CA SER A 235 -11.67 -10.70 -14.81
C SER A 235 -12.74 -11.73 -14.48
N HIS A 236 -12.38 -13.00 -14.29
CA HIS A 236 -13.30 -14.06 -13.86
C HIS A 236 -13.69 -13.85 -12.39
N THR A 237 -12.74 -13.56 -11.54
CA THR A 237 -12.94 -13.27 -10.11
C THR A 237 -13.93 -12.13 -9.91
N LEU A 238 -13.78 -11.02 -10.65
CA LEU A 238 -14.68 -9.87 -10.57
C LEU A 238 -16.13 -10.24 -10.96
N ARG A 239 -16.32 -11.06 -11.99
CA ARG A 239 -17.67 -11.50 -12.43
C ARG A 239 -18.32 -12.43 -11.44
N VAL A 240 -17.58 -13.39 -10.89
CA VAL A 240 -18.11 -14.47 -10.05
C VAL A 240 -18.26 -14.04 -8.61
N HIS A 241 -17.22 -13.46 -8.02
CA HIS A 241 -17.20 -13.11 -6.59
C HIS A 241 -17.79 -11.74 -6.29
N LYS A 242 -17.71 -10.80 -7.25
CA LYS A 242 -18.23 -9.43 -7.13
C LYS A 242 -17.82 -8.75 -5.82
N PRO A 243 -16.53 -8.80 -5.47
CA PRO A 243 -16.06 -8.25 -4.20
C PRO A 243 -16.26 -6.73 -4.14
N VAL A 244 -16.35 -6.17 -2.94
CA VAL A 244 -16.12 -4.75 -2.75
C VAL A 244 -14.64 -4.49 -3.05
N LEU A 245 -14.35 -3.43 -3.82
CA LEU A 245 -12.97 -3.05 -4.12
C LEU A 245 -12.62 -1.75 -3.41
N PHE A 246 -11.40 -1.69 -2.91
CA PHE A 246 -10.74 -0.46 -2.48
C PHE A 246 -9.44 -0.33 -3.26
N ILE A 247 -9.31 0.73 -4.06
CA ILE A 247 -8.23 0.87 -5.02
C ILE A 247 -7.59 2.24 -4.87
N GLU A 248 -6.25 2.30 -4.78
CA GLU A 248 -5.53 3.55 -4.97
C GLU A 248 -5.59 3.97 -6.43
N LEU A 249 -5.99 5.19 -6.70
CA LEU A 249 -6.11 5.77 -8.04
C LEU A 249 -5.16 6.96 -8.15
N ASP A 250 -3.98 6.73 -8.70
CA ASP A 250 -2.97 7.75 -8.95
C ASP A 250 -2.76 7.93 -10.46
N ASP A 251 -3.10 9.13 -10.97
CA ASP A 251 -3.01 9.42 -12.41
C ASP A 251 -1.57 9.35 -12.93
N TYR A 252 -0.61 9.83 -12.14
CA TYR A 252 0.80 9.78 -12.52
C TYR A 252 1.31 8.33 -12.62
N ASN A 253 1.04 7.53 -11.61
CA ASN A 253 1.49 6.14 -11.54
C ASN A 253 0.85 5.29 -12.65
N LEU A 254 -0.46 5.46 -12.92
CA LEU A 254 -1.16 4.76 -14.00
C LEU A 254 -0.59 5.13 -15.37
N ARG A 255 -0.29 6.42 -15.62
CA ARG A 255 0.30 6.86 -16.90
C ARG A 255 1.68 6.29 -17.16
N GLU A 256 2.50 6.13 -16.13
CA GLU A 256 3.80 5.46 -16.24
C GLU A 256 3.66 4.00 -16.71
N GLN A 257 2.50 3.37 -16.45
CA GLN A 257 2.15 2.02 -16.92
C GLN A 257 1.37 2.02 -18.26
N GLY A 258 1.13 3.18 -18.86
CA GLY A 258 0.39 3.34 -20.12
C GLY A 258 -1.13 3.19 -19.94
N ALA A 259 -1.63 3.40 -18.72
CA ALA A 259 -3.05 3.40 -18.38
C ALA A 259 -3.51 4.80 -17.95
N SER A 260 -4.78 4.95 -17.59
CA SER A 260 -5.34 6.19 -17.06
C SER A 260 -6.44 5.91 -16.04
N PRO A 261 -6.75 6.88 -15.15
CA PRO A 261 -7.90 6.78 -14.25
C PRO A 261 -9.23 6.51 -14.98
N SER A 262 -9.45 7.17 -16.09
CA SER A 262 -10.65 6.99 -16.92
C SER A 262 -10.77 5.55 -17.45
N GLU A 263 -9.67 5.00 -17.94
CA GLU A 263 -9.63 3.61 -18.45
C GLU A 263 -9.89 2.59 -17.33
N LEU A 264 -9.31 2.79 -16.14
CA LEU A 264 -9.54 1.93 -14.99
C LEU A 264 -11.00 1.98 -14.55
N ILE A 265 -11.59 3.17 -14.48
CA ILE A 265 -13.00 3.35 -14.12
C ILE A 265 -13.90 2.69 -15.15
N GLY A 266 -13.68 2.93 -16.46
CA GLY A 266 -14.47 2.30 -17.52
C GLY A 266 -14.38 0.78 -17.49
N TYR A 267 -13.18 0.25 -17.23
CA TYR A 267 -13.01 -1.18 -17.05
C TYR A 267 -13.88 -1.74 -15.92
N LEU A 268 -13.89 -1.10 -14.75
CA LEU A 268 -14.73 -1.51 -13.63
C LEU A 268 -16.23 -1.34 -13.91
N GLN A 269 -16.63 -0.25 -14.57
CA GLN A 269 -18.03 -0.02 -14.97
C GLN A 269 -18.53 -1.11 -15.93
N SER A 270 -17.67 -1.66 -16.79
CA SER A 270 -18.02 -2.77 -17.67
C SER A 270 -18.39 -4.07 -16.93
N PHE A 271 -18.02 -4.20 -15.66
CA PHE A 271 -18.42 -5.28 -14.74
C PHE A 271 -19.64 -4.90 -13.88
N GLY A 272 -20.21 -3.72 -14.06
CA GLY A 272 -21.36 -3.25 -13.29
C GLY A 272 -21.01 -2.62 -11.95
N TYR A 273 -19.76 -2.19 -11.74
CA TYR A 273 -19.37 -1.47 -10.54
C TYR A 273 -19.79 0.00 -10.59
N SER A 274 -20.33 0.50 -9.49
CA SER A 274 -20.44 1.92 -9.15
C SER A 274 -19.21 2.32 -8.35
N ILE A 275 -18.60 3.45 -8.71
CA ILE A 275 -17.35 3.92 -8.14
C ILE A 275 -17.59 5.22 -7.37
N THR A 276 -17.00 5.31 -6.18
CA THR A 276 -17.04 6.52 -5.34
C THR A 276 -15.65 6.83 -4.81
N ASP A 277 -15.33 8.10 -4.69
CA ASP A 277 -14.18 8.57 -3.91
C ASP A 277 -14.35 8.13 -2.44
N ALA A 278 -13.34 7.53 -1.86
CA ALA A 278 -13.42 6.94 -0.52
C ALA A 278 -13.55 7.96 0.61
N VAL A 279 -13.16 9.20 0.37
CA VAL A 279 -13.18 10.28 1.38
C VAL A 279 -14.38 11.19 1.19
N SER A 280 -14.59 11.71 -0.03
CA SER A 280 -15.68 12.65 -0.33
C SER A 280 -17.03 11.97 -0.57
N ASN A 281 -17.04 10.65 -0.84
CA ASN A 281 -18.19 9.88 -1.31
C ASN A 281 -18.79 10.37 -2.64
N GLN A 282 -18.07 11.18 -3.40
CA GLN A 282 -18.48 11.62 -4.73
C GLN A 282 -18.49 10.44 -5.70
N HIS A 283 -19.56 10.30 -6.49
CA HIS A 283 -19.61 9.34 -7.58
C HIS A 283 -18.65 9.72 -8.70
N LEU A 284 -17.92 8.72 -9.20
CA LEU A 284 -16.95 8.85 -10.28
C LEU A 284 -17.38 8.01 -11.49
N ASN A 285 -17.10 8.54 -12.69
CA ASN A 285 -17.29 7.87 -13.96
C ASN A 285 -16.14 8.20 -14.93
N GLU A 286 -16.11 7.61 -16.11
CA GLU A 286 -15.07 7.84 -17.12
C GLU A 286 -14.88 9.32 -17.49
N GLY A 287 -15.94 10.13 -17.41
CA GLY A 287 -15.91 11.57 -17.72
C GLY A 287 -15.49 12.45 -16.53
N SER A 288 -15.19 11.87 -15.37
CA SER A 288 -14.76 12.64 -14.20
C SER A 288 -13.39 13.28 -14.42
N ALA A 289 -13.20 14.50 -13.92
CA ALA A 289 -11.94 15.22 -14.02
C ALA A 289 -10.91 14.65 -13.04
N LEU A 290 -10.13 13.67 -13.48
CA LEU A 290 -9.18 12.91 -12.67
C LEU A 290 -7.71 13.15 -13.06
N SER A 291 -7.43 14.22 -13.81
CA SER A 291 -6.04 14.60 -14.13
C SER A 291 -5.28 14.98 -12.86
N ASN A 292 -4.10 14.40 -12.68
CA ASN A 292 -3.25 14.56 -11.50
C ASN A 292 -3.95 14.18 -10.18
N CYS A 293 -4.95 13.29 -10.20
CA CYS A 293 -5.55 12.78 -8.98
C CYS A 293 -4.60 11.82 -8.25
N HIS A 294 -4.71 11.81 -6.93
CA HIS A 294 -4.18 10.79 -6.04
C HIS A 294 -5.23 10.59 -4.95
N ILE A 295 -6.09 9.61 -5.13
CA ILE A 295 -7.26 9.33 -4.28
C ILE A 295 -7.47 7.84 -4.11
N ASP A 296 -8.15 7.45 -3.04
CA ASP A 296 -8.69 6.11 -2.91
C ASP A 296 -10.12 6.05 -3.44
N ILE A 297 -10.46 4.96 -4.10
CA ILE A 297 -11.83 4.72 -4.59
C ILE A 297 -12.42 3.45 -3.97
N ILE A 298 -13.72 3.48 -3.75
CA ILE A 298 -14.52 2.33 -3.32
C ILE A 298 -15.46 1.94 -4.46
N CYS A 299 -15.39 0.66 -4.87
CA CYS A 299 -16.22 0.16 -5.96
C CYS A 299 -17.16 -0.94 -5.43
N ARG A 300 -18.44 -0.84 -5.76
CA ARG A 300 -19.50 -1.81 -5.40
C ARG A 300 -20.33 -2.14 -6.61
N ILE A 301 -20.81 -3.37 -6.71
CA ILE A 301 -21.80 -3.72 -7.74
C ILE A 301 -23.05 -2.88 -7.51
N SER A 302 -23.50 -2.24 -8.57
CA SER A 302 -24.80 -1.55 -8.58
C SER A 302 -25.91 -2.57 -8.36
N GLY A 303 -26.76 -2.33 -7.39
CA GLY A 303 -27.91 -3.19 -7.07
C GLY A 303 -28.97 -3.15 -8.14
#